data_090ac0ae1d4ddbbc5226807c8d180efa
#
_entry.id   090ac0ae1d4ddbbc5226807c8d180efa
#
_cell.length_a   1.000
_cell.length_b   1.000
_cell.length_c   1.000
_cell.angle_alpha   90.00
_cell.angle_beta   90.00
_cell.angle_gamma   90.00
#
_symmetry.space_group_name_H-M   'P 1'
#
loop_
_entity.id
_entity.type
_entity.pdbx_description
1 polymer ?
#
loop_
_entity_poly.entity_id
_entity_poly.type
_entity_poly.pdbx_seq_one_letter_code
_entity_poly.pdbx_strand_id
1 'polypeptide(L)'
;MLTTGNYIQKNISRVWEDPAVVDRCPASDKTVIERVLDGKVDDYALLLNRYGHYVSAIVNRHVPTDHVTETVQEVFVRGFSSLSGLKNGHGFKPWIASIAVKTCCDFWRKQYKSKEIPVSDLSDNHQEWLENVFSDKSRIDFERVARQKEASETLEWGLAKLSPEERMVVELVYLEGLTTKEASDLLDMSVVNVKIRCFRARKKLEKILLDRIK
;
A
#
# COMPACT_ATOMS: atom_id res chain seq x y z
N MET A 1 -1.54 -23.38 -22.28
CA MET A 1 -2.33 -22.39 -21.48
C MET A 1 -1.39 -21.79 -20.46
N LEU A 2 -1.04 -20.51 -20.60
CA LEU A 2 -0.25 -19.79 -19.59
C LEU A 2 -1.14 -19.67 -18.36
N THR A 3 -0.61 -20.00 -17.16
CA THR A 3 -1.34 -19.81 -15.92
C THR A 3 -1.62 -18.32 -15.74
N THR A 4 -2.78 -17.97 -15.21
CA THR A 4 -3.25 -16.58 -15.00
C THR A 4 -2.20 -15.71 -14.30
N GLY A 5 -1.41 -16.29 -13.39
CA GLY A 5 -0.29 -15.61 -12.72
C GLY A 5 0.81 -15.15 -13.66
N ASN A 6 1.23 -15.97 -14.62
CA ASN A 6 2.27 -15.63 -15.62
C ASN A 6 1.81 -14.55 -16.58
N TYR A 7 0.52 -14.52 -16.94
CA TYR A 7 -0.06 -13.48 -17.79
C TYR A 7 -0.03 -12.10 -17.09
N ILE A 8 -0.49 -12.06 -15.84
CA ILE A 8 -0.52 -10.84 -15.04
C ILE A 8 0.92 -10.34 -14.79
N GLN A 9 1.86 -11.23 -14.46
CA GLN A 9 3.26 -10.89 -14.21
C GLN A 9 3.93 -10.25 -15.43
N LYS A 10 3.71 -10.80 -16.63
CA LYS A 10 4.26 -10.26 -17.89
C LYS A 10 3.69 -8.88 -18.25
N ASN A 11 2.41 -8.63 -17.96
CA ASN A 11 1.77 -7.36 -18.27
C ASN A 11 2.08 -6.28 -17.22
N ILE A 12 2.24 -6.63 -15.95
CA ILE A 12 2.66 -5.68 -14.90
C ILE A 12 4.06 -5.12 -15.23
N SER A 13 5.05 -5.94 -15.58
CA SER A 13 6.38 -5.48 -15.95
C SER A 13 6.33 -4.45 -17.10
N ARG A 14 5.47 -4.67 -18.10
CA ARG A 14 5.29 -3.73 -19.22
C ARG A 14 4.68 -2.38 -18.82
N VAL A 15 3.75 -2.38 -17.86
CA VAL A 15 3.10 -1.14 -17.38
C VAL A 15 4.08 -0.23 -16.66
N TRP A 16 5.13 -0.81 -16.04
CA TRP A 16 6.17 -0.04 -15.34
C TRP A 16 7.21 0.55 -16.28
N GLU A 17 7.44 -0.10 -17.42
CA GLU A 17 8.48 0.31 -18.38
C GLU A 17 8.02 1.42 -19.35
N ASP A 18 6.70 1.58 -19.57
CA ASP A 18 6.17 2.57 -20.52
C ASP A 18 4.93 3.31 -19.99
N PRO A 19 5.10 4.47 -19.33
CA PRO A 19 4.00 5.31 -18.90
C PRO A 19 3.16 5.87 -20.06
N ALA A 20 3.60 5.75 -21.31
CA ALA A 20 2.88 6.24 -22.48
C ALA A 20 1.78 5.28 -22.99
N VAL A 21 1.64 4.08 -22.42
CA VAL A 21 0.54 3.14 -22.70
C VAL A 21 -0.72 3.53 -21.89
N VAL A 22 -0.87 4.80 -21.56
CA VAL A 22 -2.06 5.34 -20.90
C VAL A 22 -3.24 5.30 -21.86
N ASP A 23 -4.19 4.46 -21.52
CA ASP A 23 -5.63 4.48 -21.83
C ASP A 23 -6.06 5.07 -23.20
N ARG A 24 -5.70 4.38 -24.28
CA ARG A 24 -6.28 4.64 -25.60
C ARG A 24 -7.63 3.93 -25.82
N CYS A 25 -8.13 3.21 -24.83
CA CYS A 25 -9.42 2.53 -24.94
C CYS A 25 -10.52 3.35 -24.26
N PRO A 26 -11.51 3.89 -25.01
CA PRO A 26 -12.60 4.68 -24.46
C PRO A 26 -13.63 3.85 -23.68
N ALA A 27 -13.40 2.52 -23.53
CA ALA A 27 -14.33 1.64 -22.84
C ALA A 27 -14.35 1.95 -21.34
N SER A 28 -15.55 2.03 -20.76
CA SER A 28 -15.71 2.19 -19.31
C SER A 28 -15.19 0.96 -18.54
N ASP A 29 -14.81 1.12 -17.26
CA ASP A 29 -14.41 0.01 -16.42
C ASP A 29 -15.46 -1.11 -16.41
N LYS A 30 -16.73 -0.74 -16.36
CA LYS A 30 -17.85 -1.68 -16.42
C LYS A 30 -17.79 -2.55 -17.67
N THR A 31 -17.62 -1.93 -18.84
CA THR A 31 -17.54 -2.65 -20.12
C THR A 31 -16.31 -3.57 -20.18
N VAL A 32 -15.18 -3.12 -19.64
CA VAL A 32 -13.95 -3.94 -19.57
C VAL A 32 -14.18 -5.14 -18.67
N ILE A 33 -14.77 -4.94 -17.49
CA ILE A 33 -15.05 -6.00 -16.51
C ILE A 33 -16.01 -7.04 -17.12
N GLU A 34 -17.09 -6.60 -17.77
CA GLU A 34 -18.03 -7.50 -18.45
C GLU A 34 -17.32 -8.37 -19.50
N ARG A 35 -16.46 -7.78 -20.33
CA ARG A 35 -15.67 -8.54 -21.33
C ARG A 35 -14.73 -9.57 -20.69
N VAL A 36 -14.06 -9.19 -19.60
CA VAL A 36 -13.18 -10.12 -18.86
C VAL A 36 -13.97 -11.30 -18.30
N LEU A 37 -15.14 -11.03 -17.73
CA LEU A 37 -16.04 -12.06 -17.19
C LEU A 37 -16.64 -12.95 -18.29
N ASP A 38 -16.83 -12.41 -19.51
CA ASP A 38 -17.25 -13.16 -20.71
C ASP A 38 -16.11 -13.95 -21.37
N GLY A 39 -14.92 -14.03 -20.73
CA GLY A 39 -13.79 -14.85 -21.15
C GLY A 39 -12.71 -14.11 -21.96
N LYS A 40 -12.85 -12.80 -22.23
CA LYS A 40 -11.79 -11.96 -22.84
C LYS A 40 -10.77 -11.53 -21.79
N VAL A 41 -10.02 -12.51 -21.26
CA VAL A 41 -9.09 -12.31 -20.14
C VAL A 41 -8.04 -11.24 -20.44
N ASP A 42 -7.65 -11.10 -21.73
CA ASP A 42 -6.64 -10.12 -22.16
C ASP A 42 -7.09 -8.66 -21.92
N ASP A 43 -8.40 -8.38 -21.89
CA ASP A 43 -8.92 -7.05 -21.60
C ASP A 43 -8.62 -6.61 -20.13
N TYR A 44 -8.27 -7.54 -19.23
CA TYR A 44 -7.86 -7.20 -17.86
C TYR A 44 -6.59 -6.33 -17.83
N ALA A 45 -5.73 -6.41 -18.85
CA ALA A 45 -4.56 -5.54 -18.99
C ALA A 45 -4.93 -4.05 -19.05
N LEU A 46 -6.13 -3.70 -19.54
CA LEU A 46 -6.61 -2.31 -19.54
C LEU A 46 -6.82 -1.78 -18.11
N LEU A 47 -7.33 -2.63 -17.21
CA LEU A 47 -7.49 -2.26 -15.80
C LEU A 47 -6.14 -2.19 -15.08
N LEU A 48 -5.21 -3.09 -15.41
CA LEU A 48 -3.83 -3.04 -14.92
C LEU A 48 -3.16 -1.71 -15.30
N ASN A 49 -3.23 -1.32 -16.57
CA ASN A 49 -2.64 -0.09 -17.07
C ASN A 49 -3.27 1.15 -16.41
N ARG A 50 -4.60 1.16 -16.28
CA ARG A 50 -5.37 2.28 -15.72
C ARG A 50 -5.13 2.49 -14.23
N TYR A 51 -5.01 1.42 -13.47
CA TYR A 51 -4.95 1.46 -12.01
C TYR A 51 -3.59 1.09 -11.42
N GLY A 52 -2.61 0.68 -12.23
CA GLY A 52 -1.28 0.26 -11.79
C GLY A 52 -0.58 1.30 -10.91
N HIS A 53 -0.47 2.54 -11.39
CA HIS A 53 0.14 3.63 -10.60
C HIS A 53 -0.64 3.95 -9.31
N TYR A 54 -1.97 3.90 -9.36
CA TYR A 54 -2.80 4.15 -8.19
C TYR A 54 -2.61 3.08 -7.12
N VAL A 55 -2.61 1.80 -7.50
CA VAL A 55 -2.37 0.67 -6.59
C VAL A 55 -0.95 0.72 -6.03
N SER A 56 0.04 1.02 -6.88
CA SER A 56 1.43 1.17 -6.43
C SER A 56 1.61 2.28 -5.41
N ALA A 57 0.95 3.42 -5.61
CA ALA A 57 1.00 4.51 -4.65
C ALA A 57 0.41 4.11 -3.28
N ILE A 58 -0.63 3.28 -3.25
CA ILE A 58 -1.18 2.73 -2.00
C ILE A 58 -0.16 1.78 -1.37
N VAL A 59 0.32 0.79 -2.12
CA VAL A 59 1.22 -0.24 -1.60
C VAL A 59 2.53 0.36 -1.09
N ASN A 60 3.12 1.31 -1.82
CA ASN A 60 4.38 1.96 -1.46
C ASN A 60 4.33 2.75 -0.13
N ARG A 61 3.13 3.13 0.34
CA ARG A 61 2.95 3.78 1.65
C ARG A 61 2.95 2.79 2.81
N HIS A 62 2.59 1.53 2.54
CA HIS A 62 2.31 0.55 3.59
C HIS A 62 3.30 -0.61 3.64
N VAL A 63 4.13 -0.77 2.60
CA VAL A 63 5.04 -1.93 2.45
C VAL A 63 6.43 -1.41 2.08
N PRO A 64 7.53 -2.01 2.60
CA PRO A 64 8.90 -1.65 2.23
C PRO A 64 9.12 -1.71 0.73
N THR A 65 9.98 -0.81 0.20
CA THR A 65 10.19 -0.61 -1.24
C THR A 65 10.51 -1.90 -1.99
N ASP A 66 11.32 -2.77 -1.39
CA ASP A 66 11.75 -4.05 -1.99
C ASP A 66 10.60 -5.03 -2.24
N HIS A 67 9.49 -4.88 -1.51
CA HIS A 67 8.31 -5.74 -1.61
C HIS A 67 7.15 -5.11 -2.38
N VAL A 68 7.29 -3.86 -2.83
CA VAL A 68 6.19 -3.12 -3.51
C VAL A 68 5.75 -3.84 -4.77
N THR A 69 6.69 -4.20 -5.65
CA THR A 69 6.38 -4.83 -6.94
C THR A 69 5.64 -6.14 -6.77
N GLU A 70 6.11 -7.01 -5.88
CA GLU A 70 5.49 -8.30 -5.59
C GLU A 70 4.09 -8.10 -4.98
N THR A 71 3.96 -7.16 -4.04
CA THR A 71 2.67 -6.88 -3.39
C THR A 71 1.65 -6.33 -4.37
N VAL A 72 2.05 -5.44 -5.29
CA VAL A 72 1.17 -4.92 -6.36
C VAL A 72 0.72 -6.05 -7.29
N GLN A 73 1.61 -6.97 -7.65
CA GLN A 73 1.23 -8.15 -8.44
C GLN A 73 0.18 -8.99 -7.72
N GLU A 74 0.40 -9.26 -6.44
CA GLU A 74 -0.56 -10.00 -5.61
C GLU A 74 -1.93 -9.30 -5.54
N VAL A 75 -1.97 -7.97 -5.44
CA VAL A 75 -3.22 -7.18 -5.48
C VAL A 75 -4.00 -7.44 -6.76
N PHE A 76 -3.34 -7.39 -7.91
CA PHE A 76 -4.03 -7.61 -9.18
C PHE A 76 -4.40 -9.07 -9.42
N VAL A 77 -3.62 -10.03 -8.93
CA VAL A 77 -3.99 -11.46 -8.97
C VAL A 77 -5.25 -11.70 -8.13
N ARG A 78 -5.30 -11.17 -6.91
CA ARG A 78 -6.50 -11.25 -6.05
C ARG A 78 -7.69 -10.52 -6.67
N GLY A 79 -7.45 -9.33 -7.26
CA GLY A 79 -8.45 -8.58 -7.98
C GLY A 79 -9.05 -9.39 -9.13
N PHE A 80 -8.22 -10.00 -9.97
CA PHE A 80 -8.70 -10.87 -11.04
C PHE A 80 -9.54 -12.04 -10.52
N SER A 81 -9.02 -12.75 -9.52
CA SER A 81 -9.69 -13.94 -8.95
C SER A 81 -11.03 -13.62 -8.29
N SER A 82 -11.21 -12.39 -7.78
CA SER A 82 -12.43 -11.94 -7.11
C SER A 82 -13.30 -11.00 -7.95
N LEU A 83 -12.97 -10.78 -9.22
CA LEU A 83 -13.64 -9.82 -10.11
C LEU A 83 -15.13 -10.12 -10.27
N SER A 84 -15.52 -11.39 -10.29
CA SER A 84 -16.93 -11.82 -10.35
C SER A 84 -17.75 -11.38 -9.11
N GLY A 85 -17.09 -11.09 -8.00
CA GLY A 85 -17.71 -10.61 -6.77
C GLY A 85 -17.92 -9.09 -6.73
N LEU A 86 -17.43 -8.35 -7.73
CA LEU A 86 -17.62 -6.90 -7.82
C LEU A 86 -19.09 -6.60 -8.16
N LYS A 87 -19.84 -6.17 -7.13
CA LYS A 87 -21.26 -5.86 -7.26
C LYS A 87 -21.47 -4.62 -8.16
N ASN A 88 -22.45 -4.70 -9.04
CA ASN A 88 -22.93 -3.56 -9.83
C ASN A 88 -23.30 -2.40 -8.91
N GLY A 89 -22.55 -1.30 -8.94
CA GLY A 89 -22.75 -0.11 -8.09
C GLY A 89 -21.51 0.31 -7.30
N HIS A 90 -20.54 -0.56 -7.10
CA HIS A 90 -19.23 -0.20 -6.56
C HIS A 90 -18.24 -0.02 -7.71
N GLY A 91 -17.62 1.16 -7.82
CA GLY A 91 -16.60 1.41 -8.84
C GLY A 91 -15.38 0.50 -8.65
N PHE A 92 -14.71 0.16 -9.74
CA PHE A 92 -13.48 -0.68 -9.69
C PHE A 92 -12.39 -0.04 -8.82
N LYS A 93 -12.22 1.28 -8.90
CA LYS A 93 -11.18 2.02 -8.16
C LYS A 93 -11.25 1.83 -6.63
N PRO A 94 -12.37 2.10 -5.92
CA PRO A 94 -12.46 1.87 -4.48
C PRO A 94 -12.38 0.38 -4.12
N TRP A 95 -12.87 -0.50 -4.98
CA TRP A 95 -12.82 -1.93 -4.75
C TRP A 95 -11.37 -2.48 -4.80
N ILE A 96 -10.58 -2.10 -5.82
CA ILE A 96 -9.16 -2.53 -5.91
C ILE A 96 -8.31 -1.90 -4.80
N ALA A 97 -8.65 -0.68 -4.34
CA ALA A 97 -8.00 -0.06 -3.19
C ALA A 97 -8.23 -0.87 -1.91
N SER A 98 -9.44 -1.37 -1.67
CA SER A 98 -9.73 -2.26 -0.54
C SER A 98 -8.91 -3.56 -0.61
N ILE A 99 -8.73 -4.14 -1.80
CA ILE A 99 -7.88 -5.31 -1.99
C ILE A 99 -6.41 -4.97 -1.71
N ALA A 100 -5.93 -3.80 -2.17
CA ALA A 100 -4.57 -3.35 -1.94
C ALA A 100 -4.26 -3.21 -0.42
N VAL A 101 -5.12 -2.52 0.32
CA VAL A 101 -4.96 -2.34 1.77
C VAL A 101 -4.99 -3.68 2.52
N LYS A 102 -5.91 -4.59 2.15
CA LYS A 102 -5.97 -5.94 2.72
C LYS A 102 -4.70 -6.74 2.43
N THR A 103 -4.18 -6.64 1.21
CA THR A 103 -2.94 -7.32 0.80
C THR A 103 -1.74 -6.80 1.58
N CYS A 104 -1.64 -5.49 1.82
CA CYS A 104 -0.61 -4.91 2.70
C CYS A 104 -0.73 -5.41 4.14
N CYS A 105 -1.96 -5.52 4.68
CA CYS A 105 -2.18 -6.10 6.00
C CYS A 105 -1.72 -7.57 6.07
N ASP A 106 -2.00 -8.37 5.03
CA ASP A 106 -1.57 -9.77 4.95
C ASP A 106 -0.05 -9.89 4.81
N PHE A 107 0.60 -8.96 4.08
CA PHE A 107 2.06 -8.86 4.03
C PHE A 107 2.64 -8.76 5.45
N TRP A 108 2.16 -7.82 6.25
CA TRP A 108 2.63 -7.66 7.62
C TRP A 108 2.31 -8.87 8.51
N ARG A 109 1.15 -9.51 8.34
CA ARG A 109 0.82 -10.76 9.05
C ARG A 109 1.84 -11.86 8.75
N LYS A 110 2.28 -12.01 7.49
CA LYS A 110 3.32 -12.98 7.11
C LYS A 110 4.66 -12.62 7.77
N GLN A 111 5.08 -11.36 7.70
CA GLN A 111 6.33 -10.89 8.28
C GLN A 111 6.38 -11.10 9.80
N TYR A 112 5.29 -10.80 10.51
CA TYR A 112 5.22 -11.02 11.97
C TYR A 112 5.26 -12.49 12.36
N LYS A 113 4.79 -13.40 11.52
CA LYS A 113 4.87 -14.85 11.75
C LYS A 113 6.27 -15.40 11.53
N SER A 114 7.01 -14.87 10.56
CA SER A 114 8.36 -15.34 10.22
C SER A 114 9.42 -14.91 11.22
N LYS A 115 9.14 -14.04 12.18
CA LYS A 115 10.08 -13.45 13.15
C LYS A 115 11.36 -12.83 12.55
N GLU A 116 11.40 -12.70 11.24
CA GLU A 116 12.48 -12.07 10.51
C GLU A 116 12.06 -10.66 10.11
N ILE A 117 12.12 -9.72 11.05
CA ILE A 117 12.17 -8.30 10.72
C ILE A 117 13.63 -7.88 10.95
N PRO A 118 14.44 -7.78 9.89
CA PRO A 118 15.68 -7.03 10.00
C PRO A 118 15.32 -5.58 10.30
N VAL A 119 15.81 -5.05 11.39
CA VAL A 119 15.66 -3.62 11.77
C VAL A 119 16.38 -2.71 10.75
N SER A 120 17.03 -3.27 9.74
CA SER A 120 17.94 -2.60 8.81
C SER A 120 17.37 -2.14 7.47
N ASP A 121 16.13 -2.49 7.11
CA ASP A 121 15.58 -2.09 5.81
C ASP A 121 14.65 -0.87 5.92
N LEU A 122 15.23 0.23 6.36
CA LEU A 122 14.67 1.57 6.16
C LEU A 122 15.03 2.00 4.73
N SER A 123 14.02 2.17 3.91
CA SER A 123 14.05 2.46 2.49
C SER A 123 15.10 3.52 2.10
N ASP A 124 15.95 3.18 1.13
CA ASP A 124 16.97 4.02 0.49
C ASP A 124 16.45 5.27 -0.25
N ASN A 125 15.14 5.46 -0.31
CA ASN A 125 14.52 6.65 -0.93
C ASN A 125 14.92 7.99 -0.26
N HIS A 126 15.57 7.94 0.90
CA HIS A 126 16.08 9.13 1.58
C HIS A 126 17.51 9.50 1.17
N GLN A 127 18.27 8.58 0.58
CA GLN A 127 19.66 8.84 0.17
C GLN A 127 19.75 9.71 -1.10
N GLU A 128 18.93 9.42 -2.10
CA GLU A 128 18.89 10.21 -3.36
C GLU A 128 18.38 11.64 -3.14
N TRP A 129 17.48 11.84 -2.14
CA TRP A 129 17.05 13.18 -1.74
C TRP A 129 18.14 13.95 -0.97
N LEU A 130 18.97 13.27 -0.16
CA LEU A 130 20.07 13.87 0.58
C LEU A 130 21.18 14.36 -0.34
N GLU A 131 21.51 13.65 -1.42
CA GLU A 131 22.54 14.04 -2.37
C GLU A 131 22.18 15.30 -3.18
N ASN A 132 20.88 15.56 -3.39
CA ASN A 132 20.40 16.75 -4.09
C ASN A 132 20.33 18.01 -3.20
N VAL A 133 20.47 17.91 -1.89
CA VAL A 133 20.38 19.03 -0.93
C VAL A 133 21.76 19.57 -0.53
N PHE A 134 22.86 18.91 -0.88
CA PHE A 134 24.21 19.31 -0.48
C PHE A 134 24.82 20.50 -1.24
N SER A 135 24.01 21.31 -1.96
CA SER A 135 24.48 22.60 -2.44
C SER A 135 23.95 23.75 -1.58
N ASP A 136 24.80 24.23 -0.71
CA ASP A 136 24.84 25.61 -0.15
C ASP A 136 23.56 26.25 0.43
N LYS A 137 22.90 25.63 1.45
CA LYS A 137 22.16 26.43 2.44
C LYS A 137 22.03 25.76 3.80
N SER A 138 22.86 26.25 4.72
CA SER A 138 22.68 26.41 6.17
C SER A 138 22.44 25.18 7.09
N ARG A 139 23.30 25.11 8.10
CA ARG A 139 23.26 24.22 9.28
C ARG A 139 21.89 24.04 9.92
N ILE A 140 21.00 25.01 9.80
CA ILE A 140 19.64 24.99 10.39
C ILE A 140 18.75 23.99 9.66
N ASP A 141 18.86 23.86 8.35
CA ASP A 141 18.09 22.87 7.56
C ASP A 141 18.61 21.46 7.80
N PHE A 142 19.91 21.29 7.99
CA PHE A 142 20.51 19.99 8.31
C PHE A 142 20.04 19.42 9.65
N GLU A 143 20.00 20.24 10.71
CA GLU A 143 19.48 19.81 12.01
C GLU A 143 17.97 19.50 11.98
N ARG A 144 17.21 20.20 11.16
CA ARG A 144 15.78 19.95 10.98
C ARG A 144 15.55 18.64 10.24
N VAL A 145 16.31 18.38 9.18
CA VAL A 145 16.25 17.14 8.41
C VAL A 145 16.71 15.94 9.23
N ALA A 146 17.82 16.07 9.98
CA ALA A 146 18.30 15.03 10.87
C ALA A 146 17.26 14.66 11.94
N ARG A 147 16.65 15.67 12.59
CA ARG A 147 15.56 15.45 13.56
C ARG A 147 14.33 14.83 12.94
N GLN A 148 13.99 15.19 11.71
CA GLN A 148 12.86 14.63 10.99
C GLN A 148 13.13 13.16 10.61
N LYS A 149 14.35 12.83 10.20
CA LYS A 149 14.78 11.45 9.91
C LYS A 149 14.73 10.61 11.19
N GLU A 150 15.32 11.08 12.29
CA GLU A 150 15.30 10.39 13.57
C GLU A 150 13.86 10.17 14.10
N ALA A 151 12.98 11.16 13.92
CA ALA A 151 11.56 11.02 14.28
C ALA A 151 10.85 9.98 13.41
N SER A 152 11.16 9.94 12.10
CA SER A 152 10.61 8.94 11.18
C SER A 152 11.06 7.53 11.53
N GLU A 153 12.35 7.33 11.77
CA GLU A 153 12.92 6.05 12.19
C GLU A 153 12.33 5.56 13.52
N THR A 154 12.13 6.49 14.45
CA THR A 154 11.50 6.20 15.74
C THR A 154 10.05 5.79 15.59
N LEU A 155 9.30 6.45 14.70
CA LEU A 155 7.92 6.11 14.40
C LEU A 155 7.82 4.74 13.74
N GLU A 156 8.64 4.46 12.71
CA GLU A 156 8.66 3.16 12.04
C GLU A 156 9.00 2.02 13.00
N TRP A 157 9.99 2.23 13.87
CA TRP A 157 10.31 1.27 14.92
C TRP A 157 9.14 1.02 15.86
N GLY A 158 8.40 2.06 16.24
CA GLY A 158 7.20 1.94 17.06
C GLY A 158 6.07 1.20 16.33
N LEU A 159 5.83 1.53 15.06
CA LEU A 159 4.83 0.88 14.21
C LEU A 159 5.15 -0.61 14.03
N ALA A 160 6.41 -1.00 13.92
CA ALA A 160 6.84 -2.39 13.83
C ALA A 160 6.55 -3.22 15.10
N LYS A 161 6.20 -2.60 16.22
CA LYS A 161 5.78 -3.28 17.47
C LYS A 161 4.27 -3.45 17.60
N LEU A 162 3.49 -2.87 16.70
CA LEU A 162 2.04 -3.02 16.65
C LEU A 162 1.67 -4.33 15.93
N SER A 163 0.46 -4.86 16.17
CA SER A 163 -0.06 -5.91 15.29
C SER A 163 -0.32 -5.36 13.88
N PRO A 164 -0.36 -6.22 12.84
CA PRO A 164 -0.63 -5.78 11.47
C PRO A 164 -1.88 -4.92 11.33
N GLU A 165 -2.95 -5.31 12.01
CA GLU A 165 -4.22 -4.58 11.98
C GLU A 165 -4.15 -3.25 12.76
N GLU A 166 -3.43 -3.22 13.89
CA GLU A 166 -3.19 -1.98 14.64
C GLU A 166 -2.35 -1.00 13.82
N ARG A 167 -1.29 -1.50 13.14
CA ARG A 167 -0.44 -0.71 12.25
C ARG A 167 -1.26 -0.10 11.12
N MET A 168 -2.01 -0.91 10.36
CA MET A 168 -2.82 -0.43 9.24
C MET A 168 -3.85 0.61 9.66
N VAL A 169 -4.51 0.41 10.80
CA VAL A 169 -5.49 1.38 11.32
C VAL A 169 -4.82 2.71 11.68
N VAL A 170 -3.63 2.67 12.29
CA VAL A 170 -2.87 3.88 12.62
C VAL A 170 -2.42 4.60 11.35
N GLU A 171 -1.87 3.89 10.39
CA GLU A 171 -1.41 4.46 9.12
C GLU A 171 -2.58 5.13 8.38
N LEU A 172 -3.70 4.46 8.19
CA LEU A 172 -4.85 5.00 7.46
C LEU A 172 -5.48 6.22 8.16
N VAL A 173 -5.68 6.15 9.49
CA VAL A 173 -6.42 7.19 10.22
C VAL A 173 -5.50 8.38 10.60
N TYR A 174 -4.28 8.13 11.08
CA TYR A 174 -3.42 9.19 11.62
C TYR A 174 -2.37 9.69 10.63
N LEU A 175 -1.85 8.85 9.74
CA LEU A 175 -0.83 9.27 8.78
C LEU A 175 -1.44 9.71 7.45
N GLU A 176 -2.49 9.03 6.97
CA GLU A 176 -3.19 9.41 5.74
C GLU A 176 -4.40 10.31 5.96
N GLY A 177 -4.83 10.49 7.21
CA GLY A 177 -5.92 11.39 7.56
C GLY A 177 -7.32 10.90 7.18
N LEU A 178 -7.51 9.60 6.95
CA LEU A 178 -8.82 9.03 6.65
C LEU A 178 -9.73 9.07 7.87
N THR A 179 -11.02 9.26 7.61
CA THR A 179 -12.04 9.10 8.66
C THR A 179 -12.12 7.63 9.10
N THR A 180 -12.58 7.40 10.32
CA THR A 180 -12.80 6.03 10.82
C THR A 180 -13.80 5.24 9.98
N LYS A 181 -14.70 5.91 9.25
CA LYS A 181 -15.64 5.30 8.32
C LYS A 181 -14.91 4.82 7.05
N GLU A 182 -14.12 5.68 6.41
CA GLU A 182 -13.34 5.33 5.23
C GLU A 182 -12.37 4.19 5.52
N ALA A 183 -11.66 4.25 6.66
CA ALA A 183 -10.79 3.16 7.10
C ALA A 183 -11.57 1.85 7.35
N SER A 184 -12.82 1.93 7.87
CA SER A 184 -13.66 0.76 8.07
C SER A 184 -14.06 0.09 6.76
N ASP A 185 -14.38 0.90 5.74
CA ASP A 185 -14.75 0.41 4.41
C ASP A 185 -13.54 -0.25 3.71
N LEU A 186 -12.34 0.34 3.82
CA LEU A 186 -11.11 -0.22 3.24
C LEU A 186 -10.68 -1.52 3.92
N LEU A 187 -10.76 -1.59 5.26
CA LEU A 187 -10.31 -2.75 6.03
C LEU A 187 -11.39 -3.84 6.16
N ASP A 188 -12.63 -3.57 5.70
CA ASP A 188 -13.79 -4.46 5.87
C ASP A 188 -14.02 -4.79 7.35
N MET A 189 -13.99 -3.76 8.19
CA MET A 189 -14.20 -3.82 9.63
C MET A 189 -15.36 -2.91 10.02
N SER A 190 -16.00 -3.16 11.18
CA SER A 190 -16.96 -2.19 11.70
C SER A 190 -16.25 -0.91 12.18
N VAL A 191 -16.93 0.23 12.07
CA VAL A 191 -16.42 1.54 12.57
C VAL A 191 -16.05 1.46 14.06
N VAL A 192 -16.81 0.71 14.84
CA VAL A 192 -16.53 0.50 16.27
C VAL A 192 -15.20 -0.25 16.45
N ASN A 193 -14.97 -1.28 15.66
CA ASN A 193 -13.71 -2.04 15.70
C ASN A 193 -12.52 -1.17 15.34
N VAL A 194 -12.62 -0.35 14.28
CA VAL A 194 -11.58 0.63 13.91
C VAL A 194 -11.29 1.58 15.07
N LYS A 195 -12.31 2.18 15.70
CA LYS A 195 -12.15 3.09 16.86
C LYS A 195 -11.44 2.42 18.04
N ILE A 196 -11.82 1.18 18.37
CA ILE A 196 -11.21 0.42 19.47
C ILE A 196 -9.73 0.13 19.15
N ARG A 197 -9.42 -0.28 17.90
CA ARG A 197 -8.04 -0.55 17.46
C ARG A 197 -7.20 0.72 17.46
N CYS A 198 -7.72 1.84 16.96
CA CYS A 198 -7.06 3.15 17.05
C CYS A 198 -6.68 3.49 18.49
N PHE A 199 -7.63 3.34 19.43
CA PHE A 199 -7.38 3.64 20.83
C PHE A 199 -6.30 2.74 21.44
N ARG A 200 -6.38 1.43 21.21
CA ARG A 200 -5.40 0.46 21.73
C ARG A 200 -4.01 0.68 21.12
N ALA A 201 -3.95 0.87 19.80
CA ALA A 201 -2.70 1.10 19.10
C ALA A 201 -2.01 2.39 19.56
N ARG A 202 -2.77 3.48 19.73
CA ARG A 202 -2.23 4.74 20.26
C ARG A 202 -1.64 4.58 21.66
N LYS A 203 -2.36 3.94 22.59
CA LYS A 203 -1.84 3.68 23.94
C LYS A 203 -0.58 2.80 23.92
N LYS A 204 -0.55 1.80 23.06
CA LYS A 204 0.61 0.93 22.90
C LYS A 204 1.81 1.68 22.34
N LEU A 205 1.60 2.51 21.30
CA LEU A 205 2.65 3.37 20.73
C LEU A 205 3.19 4.36 21.76
N GLU A 206 2.32 5.05 22.49
CA GLU A 206 2.73 5.97 23.55
C GLU A 206 3.66 5.29 24.55
N LYS A 207 3.30 4.11 25.05
CA LYS A 207 4.15 3.34 25.97
C LYS A 207 5.49 2.97 25.33
N ILE A 208 5.48 2.43 24.12
CA ILE A 208 6.68 1.99 23.40
C ILE A 208 7.64 3.16 23.17
N LEU A 209 7.11 4.32 22.75
CA LEU A 209 7.92 5.51 22.47
C LEU A 209 8.49 6.14 23.75
N LEU A 210 7.71 6.18 24.84
CA LEU A 210 8.19 6.66 26.14
C LEU A 210 9.30 5.79 26.71
N ASP A 211 9.22 4.47 26.56
CA ASP A 211 10.26 3.54 27.02
C ASP A 211 11.58 3.66 26.21
N ARG A 212 11.52 4.19 24.97
CA ARG A 212 12.73 4.43 24.14
C ARG A 212 13.40 5.76 24.43
N ILE A 213 12.68 6.76 24.91
CA ILE A 213 13.20 8.11 25.18
C ILE A 213 13.84 8.20 26.58
N LYS A 214 13.57 7.22 27.46
CA LYS A 214 14.23 7.07 28.75
C LYS A 214 15.59 6.38 28.64
#